data_340d9ea81b4ab32dd9095ad28eb91afe
#
_entry.id   340d9ea81b4ab32dd9095ad28eb91afe
#
_cell.length_a   1.000
_cell.length_b   1.000
_cell.length_c   1.000
_cell.angle_alpha   90.00
_cell.angle_beta   90.00
_cell.angle_gamma   90.00
#
_symmetry.space_group_name_H-M   'P 1'
#
loop_
_entity.id
_entity.type
_entity.pdbx_description
1 polymer ?
#
loop_
_entity_poly.entity_id
_entity_poly.type
_entity_poly.pdbx_seq_one_letter_code
_entity_poly.pdbx_strand_id
1 'polypeptide(L)'
;MISIELVPFPISDFIRQQSGNVLSEREASMMDFCHKLGQVYAGFIDDNFVCCWGLIPGSFVSNQAYLWMWSQGPITHQFTFIRRSQIQVQEMLKRYPTIIGHCKRSSRSAQRWLKWLGAEFEPATGDILSFTIRRVS
;
A
#
# COMPACT_ATOMS: atom_id res chain seq x y z
N MET A 1 1.86 -4.67 -19.48
CA MET A 1 0.89 -3.59 -19.18
C MET A 1 0.52 -3.62 -17.70
N ILE A 2 0.44 -2.48 -17.07
CA ILE A 2 0.05 -2.38 -15.67
C ILE A 2 -1.42 -2.02 -15.59
N SER A 3 -2.17 -2.72 -14.75
CA SER A 3 -3.56 -2.41 -14.46
C SER A 3 -3.80 -2.35 -12.95
N ILE A 4 -4.79 -1.57 -12.57
CA ILE A 4 -5.18 -1.38 -11.18
C ILE A 4 -6.68 -1.62 -11.08
N GLU A 5 -7.08 -2.47 -10.15
CA GLU A 5 -8.49 -2.85 -9.98
C GLU A 5 -8.91 -2.65 -8.53
N LEU A 6 -10.16 -2.24 -8.35
CA LEU A 6 -10.78 -2.20 -7.04
C LEU A 6 -11.10 -3.63 -6.60
N VAL A 7 -10.73 -3.96 -5.36
CA VAL A 7 -10.89 -5.32 -4.85
C VAL A 7 -12.18 -5.43 -4.03
N PRO A 8 -13.04 -6.43 -4.32
CA PRO A 8 -14.18 -6.69 -3.46
C PRO A 8 -13.74 -7.29 -2.11
N PHE A 9 -14.48 -6.98 -1.06
CA PHE A 9 -14.25 -7.54 0.27
C PHE A 9 -14.54 -9.04 0.27
N PRO A 10 -13.73 -9.88 0.95
CA PRO A 10 -12.54 -9.52 1.72
C PRO A 10 -11.24 -9.68 0.91
N ILE A 11 -10.27 -8.84 1.20
CA ILE A 11 -8.97 -8.87 0.51
C ILE A 11 -8.23 -10.20 0.73
N SER A 12 -8.40 -10.83 1.87
CA SER A 12 -7.72 -12.10 2.15
C SER A 12 -8.12 -13.20 1.18
N ASP A 13 -9.39 -13.30 0.82
CA ASP A 13 -9.85 -14.25 -0.18
C ASP A 13 -9.29 -13.94 -1.55
N PHE A 14 -9.24 -12.66 -1.90
CA PHE A 14 -8.67 -12.22 -3.17
C PHE A 14 -7.20 -12.63 -3.29
N ILE A 15 -6.41 -12.41 -2.24
CA ILE A 15 -4.99 -12.79 -2.23
C ILE A 15 -4.83 -14.29 -2.40
N ARG A 16 -5.64 -15.08 -1.69
CA ARG A 16 -5.57 -16.55 -1.80
C ARG A 16 -5.90 -17.04 -3.20
N GLN A 17 -6.92 -16.45 -3.82
CA GLN A 17 -7.33 -16.82 -5.17
C GLN A 17 -6.30 -16.45 -6.22
N GLN A 18 -5.70 -15.27 -6.10
CA GLN A 18 -4.76 -14.76 -7.10
C GLN A 18 -3.37 -15.37 -6.97
N SER A 19 -2.89 -15.57 -5.75
CA SER A 19 -1.49 -15.94 -5.53
C SER A 19 -1.31 -17.36 -5.02
N GLY A 20 -2.36 -18.00 -4.55
CA GLY A 20 -2.24 -19.28 -3.86
C GLY A 20 -1.50 -19.22 -2.53
N ASN A 21 -1.12 -18.03 -2.09
CA ASN A 21 -0.42 -17.87 -0.83
C ASN A 21 -1.33 -18.12 0.35
N VAL A 22 -0.80 -18.82 1.34
CA VAL A 22 -1.49 -19.05 2.59
C VAL A 22 -1.15 -17.92 3.54
N LEU A 23 -2.10 -17.02 3.76
CA LEU A 23 -1.97 -16.00 4.79
C LEU A 23 -2.22 -16.64 6.15
N SER A 24 -1.46 -16.21 7.18
CA SER A 24 -1.80 -16.59 8.54
C SER A 24 -3.16 -16.01 8.92
N GLU A 25 -3.84 -16.60 9.90
CA GLU A 25 -5.12 -16.07 10.37
C GLU A 25 -4.98 -14.63 10.86
N ARG A 26 -3.87 -14.33 11.51
CA ARG A 26 -3.59 -13.00 12.02
C ARG A 26 -3.44 -11.99 10.89
N GLU A 27 -2.66 -12.32 9.85
CA GLU A 27 -2.50 -11.47 8.68
C GLU A 27 -3.83 -11.24 7.97
N ALA A 28 -4.56 -12.34 7.72
CA ALA A 28 -5.86 -12.26 7.05
C ALA A 28 -6.84 -11.38 7.82
N SER A 29 -6.91 -11.57 9.14
CA SER A 29 -7.81 -10.78 9.98
C SER A 29 -7.46 -9.31 9.99
N MET A 30 -6.17 -8.98 10.08
CA MET A 30 -5.72 -7.60 10.06
C MET A 30 -6.02 -6.92 8.74
N MET A 31 -5.74 -7.61 7.64
CA MET A 31 -5.96 -7.05 6.31
C MET A 31 -7.45 -6.88 6.02
N ASP A 32 -8.27 -7.83 6.41
CA ASP A 32 -9.71 -7.73 6.23
C ASP A 32 -10.32 -6.63 7.11
N PHE A 33 -9.78 -6.42 8.30
CA PHE A 33 -10.18 -5.31 9.14
C PHE A 33 -9.85 -3.97 8.46
N CYS A 34 -8.64 -3.84 7.91
CA CYS A 34 -8.26 -2.65 7.15
C CYS A 34 -9.15 -2.45 5.94
N HIS A 35 -9.54 -3.54 5.28
CA HIS A 35 -10.42 -3.46 4.12
C HIS A 35 -11.82 -2.91 4.48
N LYS A 36 -12.30 -3.21 5.68
CA LYS A 36 -13.57 -2.64 6.16
C LYS A 36 -13.51 -1.13 6.37
N LEU A 37 -12.32 -0.60 6.63
CA LEU A 37 -12.13 0.81 6.94
C LEU A 37 -11.92 1.69 5.72
N GLY A 38 -11.66 1.11 4.55
CA GLY A 38 -11.42 1.87 3.33
C GLY A 38 -11.38 0.97 2.11
N GLN A 39 -11.18 1.58 0.96
CA GLN A 39 -11.11 0.83 -0.29
C GLN A 39 -9.74 0.21 -0.46
N VAL A 40 -9.69 -0.95 -1.12
CA VAL A 40 -8.46 -1.68 -1.42
C VAL A 40 -8.33 -1.83 -2.94
N TYR A 41 -7.13 -1.60 -3.43
CA TYR A 41 -6.79 -1.72 -4.83
C TYR A 41 -5.74 -2.80 -5.03
N ALA A 42 -5.79 -3.48 -6.16
CA ALA A 42 -4.80 -4.48 -6.55
C ALA A 42 -4.09 -4.02 -7.82
N GLY A 43 -2.80 -4.25 -7.85
CA GLY A 43 -1.96 -3.96 -9.01
C GLY A 43 -1.57 -5.24 -9.74
N PHE A 44 -1.62 -5.19 -11.05
CA PHE A 44 -1.28 -6.31 -11.94
C PHE A 44 -0.25 -5.87 -12.96
N ILE A 45 0.65 -6.78 -13.31
CA ILE A 45 1.57 -6.60 -14.43
C ILE A 45 1.31 -7.77 -15.38
N ASP A 46 0.93 -7.46 -16.62
CA ASP A 46 0.60 -8.45 -17.64
C ASP A 46 -0.39 -9.51 -17.09
N ASP A 47 -1.45 -9.02 -16.45
CA ASP A 47 -2.53 -9.81 -15.85
C ASP A 47 -2.10 -10.67 -14.65
N ASN A 48 -0.87 -10.51 -14.17
CA ASN A 48 -0.40 -11.21 -12.98
C ASN A 48 -0.49 -10.30 -11.76
N PHE A 49 -1.11 -10.80 -10.70
CA PHE A 49 -1.23 -10.05 -9.46
C PHE A 49 0.14 -9.83 -8.82
N VAL A 50 0.43 -8.59 -8.45
CA VAL A 50 1.72 -8.20 -7.89
C VAL A 50 1.59 -7.72 -6.45
N CYS A 51 0.65 -6.84 -6.19
CA CYS A 51 0.50 -6.24 -4.87
C CYS A 51 -0.90 -5.68 -4.68
N CYS A 52 -1.22 -5.34 -3.44
CA CYS A 52 -2.42 -4.59 -3.13
C CYS A 52 -2.11 -3.52 -2.09
N TRP A 53 -2.96 -2.52 -2.04
CA TRP A 53 -2.83 -1.44 -1.06
C TRP A 53 -4.21 -0.90 -0.71
N GLY A 54 -4.29 -0.32 0.47
CA GLY A 54 -5.51 0.30 0.94
C GLY A 54 -5.22 1.63 1.61
N LEU A 55 -6.19 2.51 1.56
CA LEU A 55 -6.10 3.82 2.16
C LEU A 55 -7.22 3.97 3.18
N ILE A 56 -6.86 4.13 4.45
CA ILE A 56 -7.82 4.26 5.53
C ILE A 56 -7.94 5.74 5.87
N PRO A 57 -9.10 6.37 5.62
CA PRO A 57 -9.30 7.76 5.99
C PRO A 57 -9.20 7.95 7.50
N GLY A 58 -8.63 9.08 7.92
CA GLY A 58 -8.64 9.47 9.31
C GLY A 58 -10.02 9.99 9.73
N SER A 59 -10.07 10.65 10.87
CA SER A 59 -11.32 11.23 11.35
C SER A 59 -11.79 12.36 10.43
N PHE A 60 -13.04 12.79 10.62
CA PHE A 60 -13.66 13.87 9.87
C PHE A 60 -12.83 15.15 9.80
N VAL A 61 -12.12 15.45 10.87
CA VAL A 61 -11.31 16.67 10.97
C VAL A 61 -9.86 16.45 10.61
N SER A 62 -9.49 15.23 10.30
CA SER A 62 -8.11 14.88 9.95
C SER A 62 -7.94 14.90 8.43
N ASN A 63 -6.91 15.59 7.96
CA ASN A 63 -6.52 15.58 6.55
C ASN A 63 -5.55 14.45 6.25
N GLN A 64 -5.46 13.47 7.14
CA GLN A 64 -4.55 12.34 7.03
C GLN A 64 -5.27 11.07 6.62
N ALA A 65 -4.56 10.20 5.92
CA ALA A 65 -5.00 8.85 5.64
C ALA A 65 -3.85 7.89 5.92
N TYR A 66 -4.19 6.68 6.30
CA TYR A 66 -3.21 5.62 6.54
C TYR A 66 -3.13 4.73 5.33
N LEU A 67 -1.92 4.56 4.79
CA LEU A 67 -1.66 3.69 3.65
C LEU A 67 -1.03 2.40 4.15
N TRP A 68 -1.64 1.28 3.79
CA TRP A 68 -1.06 -0.05 4.02
C TRP A 68 -0.91 -0.77 2.68
N MET A 69 0.03 -1.71 2.63
CA MET A 69 0.32 -2.42 1.40
C MET A 69 0.81 -3.83 1.68
N TRP A 70 0.61 -4.70 0.71
CA TRP A 70 1.09 -6.07 0.72
C TRP A 70 1.56 -6.44 -0.68
N SER A 71 2.67 -7.17 -0.78
CA SER A 71 3.18 -7.64 -2.07
C SER A 71 3.52 -9.11 -2.01
N GLN A 72 3.44 -9.75 -3.16
CA GLN A 72 3.72 -11.18 -3.34
C GLN A 72 5.21 -11.45 -3.55
N GLY A 73 6.09 -10.66 -3.01
CA GLY A 73 7.52 -10.78 -3.19
C GLY A 73 8.10 -9.54 -3.85
N PRO A 74 9.36 -9.61 -4.29
CA PRO A 74 10.00 -8.47 -4.91
C PRO A 74 9.26 -8.04 -6.18
N ILE A 75 9.06 -6.73 -6.35
CA ILE A 75 8.42 -6.20 -7.54
C ILE A 75 9.48 -6.08 -8.63
N THR A 76 9.31 -6.86 -9.71
CA THR A 76 10.09 -6.74 -10.93
C THR A 76 9.47 -5.63 -11.81
N HIS A 77 10.16 -5.18 -12.84
CA HIS A 77 9.70 -4.08 -13.71
C HIS A 77 9.50 -2.77 -12.95
N GLN A 78 10.48 -2.41 -12.16
CA GLN A 78 10.38 -1.35 -11.16
C GLN A 78 10.02 0.02 -11.74
N PHE A 79 10.60 0.40 -12.88
CA PHE A 79 10.40 1.76 -13.40
C PHE A 79 8.95 2.06 -13.77
N THR A 80 8.33 1.19 -14.53
CA THR A 80 6.95 1.40 -14.97
C THR A 80 6.01 1.37 -13.77
N PHE A 81 6.25 0.44 -12.84
CA PHE A 81 5.44 0.31 -11.64
C PHE A 81 5.58 1.52 -10.73
N ILE A 82 6.80 2.03 -10.54
CA ILE A 82 7.06 3.23 -9.74
C ILE A 82 6.35 4.44 -10.34
N ARG A 83 6.44 4.64 -11.65
CA ARG A 83 5.76 5.77 -12.29
C ARG A 83 4.26 5.71 -12.11
N ARG A 84 3.67 4.54 -12.26
CA ARG A 84 2.25 4.34 -12.06
C ARG A 84 1.85 4.60 -10.60
N SER A 85 2.68 4.14 -9.66
CA SER A 85 2.49 4.37 -8.23
C SER A 85 2.55 5.85 -7.89
N GLN A 86 3.47 6.60 -8.49
CA GLN A 86 3.57 8.04 -8.29
C GLN A 86 2.29 8.76 -8.71
N ILE A 87 1.71 8.37 -9.83
CA ILE A 87 0.44 8.94 -10.30
C ILE A 87 -0.67 8.65 -9.29
N GLN A 88 -0.75 7.41 -8.79
CA GLN A 88 -1.74 7.02 -7.81
C GLN A 88 -1.58 7.80 -6.50
N VAL A 89 -0.36 7.95 -6.02
CA VAL A 89 -0.10 8.70 -4.79
C VAL A 89 -0.47 10.18 -4.97
N GLN A 90 -0.19 10.77 -6.13
CA GLN A 90 -0.59 12.15 -6.40
C GLN A 90 -2.11 12.32 -6.35
N GLU A 91 -2.85 11.36 -6.88
CA GLU A 91 -4.31 11.37 -6.79
C GLU A 91 -4.79 11.25 -5.33
N MET A 92 -4.17 10.37 -4.56
CA MET A 92 -4.49 10.25 -3.12
C MET A 92 -4.21 11.55 -2.36
N LEU A 93 -3.10 12.22 -2.68
CA LEU A 93 -2.69 13.45 -2.01
C LEU A 93 -3.62 14.62 -2.34
N LYS A 94 -4.32 14.60 -3.44
CA LYS A 94 -5.35 15.59 -3.73
C LYS A 94 -6.49 15.51 -2.72
N ARG A 95 -6.80 14.31 -2.27
CA ARG A 95 -7.88 14.05 -1.33
C ARG A 95 -7.40 14.12 0.12
N TYR A 96 -6.21 13.57 0.38
CA TYR A 96 -5.60 13.54 1.71
C TYR A 96 -4.21 14.14 1.62
N PRO A 97 -4.02 15.40 2.04
CA PRO A 97 -2.71 16.08 1.91
C PRO A 97 -1.56 15.40 2.63
N THR A 98 -1.85 14.55 3.60
CA THR A 98 -0.84 13.79 4.34
C THR A 98 -1.22 12.33 4.37
N ILE A 99 -0.29 11.48 3.93
CA ILE A 99 -0.43 10.02 3.97
C ILE A 99 0.62 9.49 4.92
N ILE A 100 0.21 8.67 5.87
CA ILE A 100 1.11 8.05 6.85
C ILE A 100 1.03 6.53 6.70
N GLY A 101 2.04 5.86 7.22
CA GLY A 101 2.06 4.39 7.20
C GLY A 101 3.28 3.86 7.91
N HIS A 102 3.47 2.55 7.80
CA HIS A 102 4.58 1.84 8.41
C HIS A 102 5.17 0.83 7.43
N CYS A 103 6.46 0.60 7.54
CA CYS A 103 7.11 -0.49 6.83
C CYS A 103 8.19 -1.11 7.72
N LYS A 104 8.64 -2.30 7.36
CA LYS A 104 9.71 -2.97 8.10
C LYS A 104 11.05 -2.32 7.75
N ARG A 105 11.87 -2.08 8.77
CA ARG A 105 13.23 -1.56 8.60
C ARG A 105 14.08 -2.51 7.75
N SER A 106 13.82 -3.81 7.85
CA SER A 106 14.51 -4.84 7.07
C SER A 106 14.11 -4.87 5.60
N SER A 107 12.96 -4.28 5.24
CA SER A 107 12.48 -4.29 3.86
C SER A 107 13.05 -3.10 3.08
N ARG A 108 14.25 -3.25 2.54
CA ARG A 108 14.92 -2.20 1.80
C ARG A 108 14.21 -1.85 0.49
N SER A 109 13.62 -2.84 -0.16
CA SER A 109 12.88 -2.61 -1.39
C SER A 109 11.65 -1.75 -1.15
N ALA A 110 10.91 -2.00 -0.05
CA ALA A 110 9.77 -1.17 0.32
C ALA A 110 10.21 0.25 0.65
N GLN A 111 11.29 0.43 1.39
CA GLN A 111 11.82 1.75 1.71
C GLN A 111 12.21 2.53 0.46
N ARG A 112 12.88 1.86 -0.48
CA ARG A 112 13.29 2.49 -1.74
C ARG A 112 12.08 2.95 -2.53
N TRP A 113 11.08 2.10 -2.63
CA TRP A 113 9.86 2.42 -3.37
C TRP A 113 9.11 3.59 -2.72
N LEU A 114 8.92 3.54 -1.40
CA LEU A 114 8.28 4.61 -0.67
C LEU A 114 9.04 5.93 -0.79
N LYS A 115 10.37 5.87 -0.78
CA LYS A 115 11.20 7.05 -0.97
C LYS A 115 10.98 7.68 -2.34
N TRP A 116 10.84 6.87 -3.37
CA TRP A 116 10.49 7.35 -4.71
C TRP A 116 9.12 8.02 -4.75
N LEU A 117 8.22 7.63 -3.86
CA LEU A 117 6.90 8.24 -3.72
C LEU A 117 6.92 9.52 -2.88
N GLY A 118 8.07 9.90 -2.36
CA GLY A 118 8.23 11.11 -1.57
C GLY A 118 8.13 10.91 -0.07
N ALA A 119 8.25 9.67 0.41
CA ALA A 119 8.14 9.38 1.83
C ALA A 119 9.34 9.88 2.62
N GLU A 120 9.06 10.44 3.79
CA GLU A 120 10.04 10.74 4.82
C GLU A 120 9.88 9.69 5.93
N PHE A 121 11.00 9.20 6.45
CA PHE A 121 11.00 8.11 7.42
C PHE A 121 11.42 8.59 8.81
N GLU A 122 10.78 8.02 9.83
CA GLU A 122 11.14 8.21 11.22
C GLU A 122 11.17 6.84 11.90
N PRO A 123 12.14 6.61 12.83
CA PRO A 123 12.13 5.37 13.61
C PRO A 123 10.85 5.30 14.46
N ALA A 124 10.17 4.17 14.40
CA ALA A 124 9.05 3.91 15.27
C ALA A 124 9.51 2.99 16.40
N THR A 125 9.07 1.72 16.40
CA THR A 125 9.40 0.79 17.47
C THR A 125 10.11 -0.42 16.88
N GLY A 126 11.28 -0.74 17.39
CA GLY A 126 12.04 -1.95 16.99
C GLY A 126 12.34 -1.96 15.49
N ASP A 127 11.81 -2.95 14.79
CA ASP A 127 12.05 -3.17 13.36
C ASP A 127 11.09 -2.38 12.45
N ILE A 128 10.34 -1.47 13.00
CA ILE A 128 9.32 -0.71 12.26
C ILE A 128 9.78 0.72 12.02
N LEU A 129 9.59 1.19 10.80
CA LEU A 129 9.74 2.59 10.43
C LEU A 129 8.36 3.19 10.15
N SER A 130 8.16 4.40 10.63
CA SER A 130 7.01 5.21 10.22
C SER A 130 7.38 6.02 9.00
N PHE A 131 6.44 6.21 8.08
CA PHE A 131 6.65 7.10 6.95
C PHE A 131 5.52 8.11 6.82
N THR A 132 5.85 9.23 6.20
CA THR A 132 4.88 10.28 5.89
C THR A 132 5.13 10.75 4.46
N ILE A 133 4.06 10.84 3.68
CA ILE A 133 4.10 11.42 2.34
C ILE A 133 3.21 12.67 2.39
N ARG A 134 3.77 13.82 2.03
CA ARG A 134 3.05 15.09 2.05
C ARG A 134 2.85 15.64 0.66
N ARG A 135 1.69 16.26 0.46
CA ARG A 135 1.43 16.98 -0.78
C ARG A 135 2.39 18.15 -0.90
N VAL A 136 3.03 18.24 -2.06
CA VAL A 136 3.86 19.40 -2.40
C VAL A 136 2.93 20.50 -2.86
N SER A 137 2.98 21.62 -2.15
CA SER A 137 2.16 22.79 -2.48
C SER A 137 2.83 23.66 -3.53
#